data_fab6b919652a323ae9127bf44b65302f
#
_entry.id   fab6b919652a323ae9127bf44b65302f
#
_cell.length_a   1.000
_cell.length_b   1.000
_cell.length_c   1.000
_cell.angle_alpha   90.00
_cell.angle_beta   90.00
_cell.angle_gamma   90.00
#
_symmetry.space_group_name_H-M   'P 1'
#
loop_
_entity.id
_entity.type
_entity.pdbx_description
1 polymer ?
#
loop_
_entity_poly.entity_id
_entity_poly.type
_entity_poly.pdbx_seq_one_letter_code
_entity_poly.pdbx_strand_id
1 'polypeptide(L)'
;MKPTIFAATGGVGRQALGQAVAAGHDVTAAVGNPEKLTREVRVVKVDLAAPDPAALESALEGADAVLCGLGPRSLSDSGIVSRGTRAIVLAMQATGVRRVVVVSAAPISTVRSPGRPEPPRHDPGDGFFMRNLFSPLTKAALRKPYADLALMEDVLWDSGLDWTVVRPPRLTNGPLTGAYRTAYGQNLRRGFLVSRADVAHLMLCVLEQPETIEQTIGIASR
;
A
#
# COMPACT_ATOMS: atom_id res chain seq x y z
N MET A 1 11.83 -15.75 0.18
CA MET A 1 10.37 -15.69 0.48
C MET A 1 9.55 -15.88 -0.78
N LYS A 2 8.27 -16.22 -0.61
CA LYS A 2 7.28 -16.33 -1.68
C LYS A 2 6.20 -15.25 -1.53
N PRO A 3 6.48 -14.00 -1.86
CA PRO A 3 5.48 -12.94 -1.75
C PRO A 3 4.46 -12.99 -2.90
N THR A 4 3.17 -12.79 -2.57
CA THR A 4 2.15 -12.46 -3.57
C THR A 4 2.03 -10.94 -3.67
N ILE A 5 2.16 -10.40 -4.89
CA ILE A 5 2.09 -8.95 -5.13
C ILE A 5 0.79 -8.61 -5.86
N PHE A 6 -0.15 -7.99 -5.15
CA PHE A 6 -1.39 -7.47 -5.73
C PHE A 6 -1.18 -6.12 -6.41
N ALA A 7 -1.93 -5.89 -7.48
CA ALA A 7 -1.78 -4.73 -8.37
C ALA A 7 -0.35 -4.58 -8.94
N ALA A 8 0.31 -5.70 -9.26
CA ALA A 8 1.69 -5.76 -9.71
C ALA A 8 1.97 -5.02 -11.03
N THR A 9 0.93 -4.64 -11.80
CA THR A 9 1.03 -3.77 -12.99
C THR A 9 0.89 -2.27 -12.68
N GLY A 10 0.55 -1.91 -11.43
CA GLY A 10 0.44 -0.53 -10.97
C GLY A 10 1.79 0.15 -10.73
N GLY A 11 1.76 1.44 -10.40
CA GLY A 11 2.98 2.23 -10.25
C GLY A 11 3.95 1.70 -9.19
N VAL A 12 3.48 1.46 -7.95
CA VAL A 12 4.30 0.90 -6.86
C VAL A 12 4.43 -0.61 -7.03
N GLY A 13 3.34 -1.32 -7.34
CA GLY A 13 3.35 -2.79 -7.48
C GLY A 13 4.34 -3.28 -8.54
N ARG A 14 4.48 -2.57 -9.67
CA ARG A 14 5.46 -2.91 -10.71
C ARG A 14 6.90 -2.76 -10.22
N GLN A 15 7.17 -1.75 -9.41
CA GLN A 15 8.49 -1.57 -8.80
C GLN A 15 8.77 -2.67 -7.77
N ALA A 16 7.77 -3.01 -6.94
CA ALA A 16 7.88 -4.10 -5.97
C ALA A 16 8.13 -5.46 -6.68
N LEU A 17 7.38 -5.74 -7.74
CA LEU A 17 7.60 -6.95 -8.56
C LEU A 17 9.03 -7.01 -9.11
N GLY A 18 9.48 -5.90 -9.72
CA GLY A 18 10.81 -5.85 -10.31
C GLY A 18 11.93 -6.06 -9.30
N GLN A 19 11.81 -5.46 -8.13
CA GLN A 19 12.81 -5.55 -7.06
C GLN A 19 12.76 -6.93 -6.38
N ALA A 20 11.57 -7.48 -6.12
CA ALA A 20 11.42 -8.81 -5.51
C ALA A 20 12.04 -9.90 -6.40
N VAL A 21 11.79 -9.87 -7.71
CA VAL A 21 12.39 -10.82 -8.66
C VAL A 21 13.92 -10.64 -8.70
N ALA A 22 14.41 -9.39 -8.75
CA ALA A 22 15.85 -9.13 -8.73
C ALA A 22 16.55 -9.57 -7.44
N ALA A 23 15.82 -9.60 -6.32
CA ALA A 23 16.29 -10.11 -5.03
C ALA A 23 16.18 -11.65 -4.90
N GLY A 24 15.72 -12.36 -5.94
CA GLY A 24 15.64 -13.82 -5.95
C GLY A 24 14.42 -14.39 -5.22
N HIS A 25 13.38 -13.60 -4.97
CA HIS A 25 12.13 -14.09 -4.40
C HIS A 25 11.30 -14.86 -5.44
N ASP A 26 10.60 -15.90 -4.99
CA ASP A 26 9.63 -16.66 -5.79
C ASP A 26 8.27 -15.94 -5.77
N VAL A 27 8.03 -15.09 -6.77
CA VAL A 27 6.93 -14.11 -6.74
C VAL A 27 5.70 -14.60 -7.49
N THR A 28 4.52 -14.48 -6.86
CA THR A 28 3.23 -14.55 -7.54
C THR A 28 2.72 -13.13 -7.81
N ALA A 29 2.44 -12.81 -9.08
CA ALA A 29 1.87 -11.54 -9.49
C ALA A 29 0.34 -11.66 -9.66
N ALA A 30 -0.44 -11.01 -8.79
CA ALA A 30 -1.90 -10.94 -8.87
C ALA A 30 -2.32 -9.65 -9.59
N VAL A 31 -2.89 -9.78 -10.80
CA VAL A 31 -3.13 -8.66 -11.72
C VAL A 31 -4.46 -8.78 -12.46
N GLY A 32 -5.11 -7.64 -12.74
CA GLY A 32 -6.33 -7.61 -13.56
C GLY A 32 -6.09 -7.85 -15.06
N ASN A 33 -4.92 -7.47 -15.57
CA ASN A 33 -4.53 -7.71 -16.96
C ASN A 33 -3.12 -8.32 -17.04
N PRO A 34 -3.01 -9.66 -17.20
CA PRO A 34 -1.74 -10.37 -17.33
C PRO A 34 -0.86 -9.92 -18.50
N GLU A 35 -1.44 -9.47 -19.61
CA GLU A 35 -0.70 -9.06 -20.81
C GLU A 35 0.23 -7.85 -20.58
N LYS A 36 -0.01 -7.08 -19.49
CA LYS A 36 0.84 -5.96 -19.09
C LYS A 36 2.09 -6.37 -18.33
N LEU A 37 2.25 -7.67 -18.03
CA LEU A 37 3.45 -8.19 -17.39
C LEU A 37 4.48 -8.60 -18.44
N THR A 38 5.71 -8.13 -18.24
CA THR A 38 6.85 -8.42 -19.12
C THR A 38 7.87 -9.37 -18.46
N ARG A 39 7.53 -9.94 -17.30
CA ARG A 39 8.42 -10.78 -16.51
C ARG A 39 7.87 -12.19 -16.37
N GLU A 40 8.76 -13.18 -16.42
CA GLU A 40 8.43 -14.58 -16.16
C GLU A 40 8.31 -14.82 -14.65
N VAL A 41 7.09 -14.80 -14.15
CA VAL A 41 6.71 -15.12 -12.77
C VAL A 41 5.37 -15.85 -12.79
N ARG A 42 5.01 -16.52 -11.71
CA ARG A 42 3.65 -17.05 -11.56
C ARG A 42 2.65 -15.88 -11.62
N VAL A 43 1.68 -15.97 -12.52
CA VAL A 43 0.66 -14.93 -12.73
C VAL A 43 -0.71 -15.49 -12.43
N VAL A 44 -1.47 -14.78 -11.59
CA VAL A 44 -2.90 -15.07 -11.34
C VAL A 44 -3.72 -13.85 -11.75
N LYS A 45 -4.74 -14.07 -12.57
CA LYS A 45 -5.67 -13.01 -12.96
C LYS A 45 -6.64 -12.73 -11.82
N VAL A 46 -6.58 -11.51 -11.27
CA VAL A 46 -7.44 -11.06 -10.17
C VAL A 46 -7.99 -9.67 -10.49
N ASP A 47 -9.31 -9.56 -10.60
CA ASP A 47 -9.96 -8.25 -10.72
C ASP A 47 -10.43 -7.76 -9.35
N LEU A 48 -9.71 -6.80 -8.77
CA LEU A 48 -10.04 -6.20 -7.47
C LEU A 48 -11.26 -5.26 -7.50
N ALA A 49 -11.80 -4.95 -8.68
CA ALA A 49 -13.07 -4.23 -8.80
C ALA A 49 -14.28 -5.18 -8.66
N ALA A 50 -14.13 -6.43 -9.08
CA ALA A 50 -15.10 -7.53 -8.94
C ALA A 50 -14.35 -8.78 -8.42
N PRO A 51 -13.96 -8.81 -7.13
CA PRO A 51 -13.09 -9.86 -6.60
C PRO A 51 -13.78 -11.23 -6.62
N ASP A 52 -13.09 -12.23 -7.17
CA ASP A 52 -13.45 -13.64 -7.07
C ASP A 52 -12.64 -14.29 -5.93
N PRO A 53 -13.29 -14.83 -4.89
CA PRO A 53 -12.60 -15.48 -3.78
C PRO A 53 -11.67 -16.61 -4.22
N ALA A 54 -12.08 -17.46 -5.14
CA ALA A 54 -11.27 -18.58 -5.61
C ALA A 54 -9.98 -18.11 -6.31
N ALA A 55 -10.05 -17.06 -7.12
CA ALA A 55 -8.88 -16.47 -7.76
C ALA A 55 -7.94 -15.82 -6.74
N LEU A 56 -8.48 -15.18 -5.68
CA LEU A 56 -7.69 -14.60 -4.61
C LEU A 56 -6.98 -15.66 -3.78
N GLU A 57 -7.67 -16.73 -3.38
CA GLU A 57 -7.09 -17.85 -2.64
C GLU A 57 -6.01 -18.56 -3.48
N SER A 58 -6.27 -18.80 -4.78
CA SER A 58 -5.25 -19.33 -5.68
C SER A 58 -4.02 -18.45 -5.79
N ALA A 59 -4.16 -17.12 -5.77
CA ALA A 59 -3.02 -16.20 -5.78
C ALA A 59 -2.19 -16.28 -4.49
N LEU A 60 -2.78 -16.71 -3.38
CA LEU A 60 -2.15 -16.82 -2.07
C LEU A 60 -1.62 -18.21 -1.75
N GLU A 61 -1.86 -19.20 -2.62
CA GLU A 61 -1.42 -20.58 -2.40
C GLU A 61 0.12 -20.66 -2.25
N GLY A 62 0.57 -21.11 -1.07
CA GLY A 62 1.97 -21.21 -0.71
C GLY A 62 2.70 -19.87 -0.53
N ALA A 63 1.98 -18.77 -0.40
CA ALA A 63 2.58 -17.47 -0.14
C ALA A 63 3.00 -17.31 1.33
N ASP A 64 4.17 -16.71 1.56
CA ASP A 64 4.66 -16.33 2.89
C ASP A 64 4.10 -14.97 3.33
N ALA A 65 3.85 -14.07 2.37
CA ALA A 65 3.44 -12.70 2.63
C ALA A 65 2.74 -12.05 1.42
N VAL A 66 2.07 -10.95 1.67
CA VAL A 66 1.38 -10.13 0.67
C VAL A 66 1.98 -8.73 0.60
N LEU A 67 2.24 -8.26 -0.62
CA LEU A 67 2.46 -6.85 -0.93
C LEU A 67 1.29 -6.31 -1.73
N CYS A 68 0.65 -5.24 -1.29
CA CYS A 68 -0.46 -4.62 -2.00
C CYS A 68 -0.11 -3.21 -2.45
N GLY A 69 0.10 -3.06 -3.77
CA GLY A 69 0.35 -1.78 -4.42
C GLY A 69 -0.94 -1.12 -4.98
N LEU A 70 -2.10 -1.52 -4.45
CA LEU A 70 -3.40 -1.02 -4.93
C LEU A 70 -3.58 0.44 -4.55
N GLY A 71 -3.92 1.26 -5.53
CA GLY A 71 -4.27 2.65 -5.35
C GLY A 71 -5.43 3.04 -6.28
N PRO A 72 -6.05 4.21 -6.08
CA PRO A 72 -7.11 4.68 -6.96
C PRO A 72 -6.56 4.87 -8.38
N ARG A 73 -7.30 4.38 -9.39
CA ARG A 73 -6.95 4.55 -10.81
C ARG A 73 -7.36 5.91 -11.34
N SER A 74 -8.45 6.44 -10.78
CA SER A 74 -9.01 7.75 -11.13
C SER A 74 -9.64 8.43 -9.91
N LEU A 75 -9.94 9.72 -10.03
CA LEU A 75 -10.65 10.47 -8.97
C LEU A 75 -12.11 10.01 -8.79
N SER A 76 -12.68 9.34 -9.80
CA SER A 76 -14.03 8.79 -9.77
C SER A 76 -14.11 7.39 -9.16
N ASP A 77 -13.00 6.66 -9.09
CA ASP A 77 -12.94 5.32 -8.52
C ASP A 77 -13.01 5.40 -6.99
N SER A 78 -14.23 5.37 -6.46
CA SER A 78 -14.45 5.33 -5.02
C SER A 78 -14.73 3.90 -4.56
N GLY A 79 -14.07 3.47 -3.48
CA GLY A 79 -14.30 2.19 -2.83
C GLY A 79 -13.59 0.98 -3.47
N ILE A 80 -12.78 1.15 -4.53
CA ILE A 80 -12.04 0.02 -5.10
C ILE A 80 -10.91 -0.45 -4.18
N VAL A 81 -10.27 0.50 -3.49
CA VAL A 81 -9.12 0.17 -2.62
C VAL A 81 -9.60 -0.54 -1.36
N SER A 82 -10.60 0.00 -0.67
CA SER A 82 -11.13 -0.61 0.55
C SER A 82 -11.83 -1.95 0.28
N ARG A 83 -12.64 -2.06 -0.79
CA ARG A 83 -13.28 -3.34 -1.16
C ARG A 83 -12.26 -4.38 -1.60
N GLY A 84 -11.30 -3.99 -2.46
CA GLY A 84 -10.24 -4.90 -2.90
C GLY A 84 -9.37 -5.38 -1.74
N THR A 85 -9.01 -4.50 -0.82
CA THR A 85 -8.25 -4.87 0.38
C THR A 85 -9.06 -5.79 1.29
N ARG A 86 -10.37 -5.54 1.49
CA ARG A 86 -11.24 -6.44 2.25
C ARG A 86 -11.28 -7.84 1.65
N ALA A 87 -11.38 -7.96 0.34
CA ALA A 87 -11.36 -9.26 -0.33
C ALA A 87 -10.01 -9.98 -0.17
N ILE A 88 -8.89 -9.25 -0.26
CA ILE A 88 -7.55 -9.79 0.00
C ILE A 88 -7.45 -10.28 1.46
N VAL A 89 -7.90 -9.49 2.43
CA VAL A 89 -7.89 -9.86 3.86
C VAL A 89 -8.67 -11.15 4.10
N LEU A 90 -9.88 -11.28 3.54
CA LEU A 90 -10.70 -12.49 3.66
C LEU A 90 -9.99 -13.72 3.06
N ALA A 91 -9.38 -13.59 1.89
CA ALA A 91 -8.62 -14.66 1.26
C ALA A 91 -7.36 -15.02 2.08
N MET A 92 -6.67 -14.04 2.66
CA MET A 92 -5.52 -14.28 3.55
C MET A 92 -5.95 -15.05 4.81
N GLN A 93 -7.08 -14.68 5.41
CA GLN A 93 -7.65 -15.40 6.56
C GLN A 93 -8.02 -16.84 6.20
N ALA A 94 -8.61 -17.08 5.02
CA ALA A 94 -8.97 -18.41 4.52
C ALA A 94 -7.75 -19.29 4.25
N THR A 95 -6.66 -18.71 3.72
CA THR A 95 -5.42 -19.44 3.36
C THR A 95 -4.38 -19.49 4.49
N GLY A 96 -4.60 -18.79 5.60
CA GLY A 96 -3.67 -18.73 6.73
C GLY A 96 -2.44 -17.82 6.50
N VAL A 97 -2.37 -17.08 5.39
CA VAL A 97 -1.31 -16.09 5.16
C VAL A 97 -1.54 -14.88 6.05
N ARG A 98 -0.57 -14.53 6.90
CA ARG A 98 -0.76 -13.49 7.93
C ARG A 98 -0.09 -12.16 7.59
N ARG A 99 1.09 -12.17 6.98
CA ARG A 99 1.91 -10.96 6.77
C ARG A 99 1.45 -10.16 5.55
N VAL A 100 1.12 -8.87 5.75
CA VAL A 100 0.71 -7.97 4.65
C VAL A 100 1.33 -6.60 4.79
N VAL A 101 1.82 -6.05 3.68
CA VAL A 101 2.32 -4.67 3.58
C VAL A 101 1.54 -3.94 2.49
N VAL A 102 0.94 -2.81 2.84
CA VAL A 102 0.05 -2.05 1.95
C VAL A 102 0.53 -0.62 1.79
N VAL A 103 0.43 -0.07 0.57
CA VAL A 103 0.66 1.35 0.33
C VAL A 103 -0.62 2.16 0.55
N SER A 104 -0.53 3.25 1.31
CA SER A 104 -1.58 4.23 1.55
C SER A 104 -1.11 5.62 1.10
N ALA A 105 -1.39 6.68 1.84
CA ALA A 105 -0.92 8.03 1.57
C ALA A 105 -0.71 8.84 2.86
N ALA A 106 0.25 9.75 2.87
CA ALA A 106 0.59 10.58 4.04
C ALA A 106 -0.59 11.36 4.64
N PRO A 107 -1.52 11.97 3.87
CA PRO A 107 -2.63 12.73 4.45
C PRO A 107 -3.66 11.91 5.24
N ILE A 108 -3.62 10.57 5.15
CA ILE A 108 -4.63 9.69 5.74
C ILE A 108 -4.64 9.74 7.28
N SER A 109 -3.52 10.06 7.91
CA SER A 109 -3.44 10.25 9.38
C SER A 109 -4.50 11.20 9.94
N THR A 110 -4.99 12.13 9.13
CA THR A 110 -5.92 13.20 9.50
C THR A 110 -7.26 13.13 8.74
N VAL A 111 -7.58 11.98 8.14
CA VAL A 111 -8.84 11.72 7.43
C VAL A 111 -9.76 10.91 8.34
N ARG A 112 -11.03 11.33 8.43
CA ARG A 112 -12.07 10.60 9.18
C ARG A 112 -12.43 9.29 8.50
N SER A 113 -12.62 8.25 9.33
CA SER A 113 -13.17 6.96 8.93
C SER A 113 -13.98 6.38 10.10
N PRO A 114 -14.76 5.31 9.91
CA PRO A 114 -15.45 4.64 11.02
C PRO A 114 -14.51 4.18 12.14
N GLY A 115 -13.34 3.61 11.81
CA GLY A 115 -12.31 3.21 12.79
C GLY A 115 -11.57 4.39 13.42
N ARG A 116 -11.69 5.59 12.83
CA ARG A 116 -11.09 6.84 13.32
C ARG A 116 -12.05 8.01 13.17
N PRO A 117 -13.12 8.08 14.00
CA PRO A 117 -14.15 9.12 13.91
C PRO A 117 -13.61 10.51 14.25
N GLU A 118 -12.61 10.59 15.11
CA GLU A 118 -11.96 11.84 15.55
C GLU A 118 -10.46 11.82 15.28
N PRO A 119 -10.04 11.93 13.99
CA PRO A 119 -8.62 11.97 13.68
C PRO A 119 -7.98 13.28 14.19
N PRO A 120 -6.67 13.30 14.42
CA PRO A 120 -5.97 14.52 14.79
C PRO A 120 -6.14 15.59 13.70
N ARG A 121 -6.25 16.85 14.08
CA ARG A 121 -6.37 17.98 13.13
C ARG A 121 -5.14 18.07 12.22
N HIS A 122 -3.98 17.71 12.72
CA HIS A 122 -2.69 17.77 12.03
C HIS A 122 -1.87 16.54 12.38
N ASP A 123 -1.07 16.07 11.42
CA ASP A 123 -0.08 15.04 11.66
C ASP A 123 1.12 15.67 12.40
N PRO A 124 1.70 14.99 13.43
CA PRO A 124 2.87 15.51 14.17
C PRO A 124 4.08 15.78 13.28
N GLY A 125 4.24 15.04 12.19
CA GLY A 125 5.31 15.20 11.21
C GLY A 125 5.08 16.30 10.18
N ASP A 126 3.88 16.89 10.12
CA ASP A 126 3.59 17.95 9.16
C ASP A 126 4.29 19.27 9.53
N GLY A 127 5.10 19.81 8.61
CA GLY A 127 5.64 21.16 8.72
C GLY A 127 4.58 22.22 8.46
N PHE A 128 4.88 23.48 8.81
CA PHE A 128 3.97 24.63 8.71
C PHE A 128 3.26 24.76 7.34
N PHE A 129 4.00 24.63 6.24
CA PHE A 129 3.44 24.72 4.87
C PHE A 129 2.53 23.54 4.53
N MET A 130 2.91 22.31 4.91
CA MET A 130 2.07 21.14 4.73
C MET A 130 0.76 21.29 5.51
N ARG A 131 0.86 21.73 6.75
CA ARG A 131 -0.28 21.89 7.65
C ARG A 131 -1.30 22.93 7.17
N ASN A 132 -0.84 24.10 6.70
CA ASN A 132 -1.71 25.25 6.48
C ASN A 132 -2.11 25.45 5.01
N LEU A 133 -1.33 24.96 4.06
CA LEU A 133 -1.58 25.20 2.63
C LEU A 133 -1.81 23.90 1.83
N PHE A 134 -0.86 22.97 1.85
CA PHE A 134 -0.94 21.81 0.97
C PHE A 134 -1.95 20.76 1.44
N SER A 135 -2.01 20.44 2.73
CA SER A 135 -2.92 19.43 3.26
C SER A 135 -4.40 19.78 3.05
N PRO A 136 -4.90 21.00 3.33
CA PRO A 136 -6.30 21.35 3.07
C PRO A 136 -6.69 21.26 1.60
N LEU A 137 -5.83 21.77 0.69
CA LEU A 137 -6.10 21.77 -0.75
C LEU A 137 -6.10 20.35 -1.32
N THR A 138 -5.13 19.53 -0.98
CA THR A 138 -5.05 18.14 -1.45
C THR A 138 -6.18 17.28 -0.90
N LYS A 139 -6.59 17.48 0.36
CA LYS A 139 -7.74 16.78 0.96
C LYS A 139 -9.05 17.15 0.27
N ALA A 140 -9.24 18.42 -0.09
CA ALA A 140 -10.45 18.85 -0.81
C ALA A 140 -10.49 18.21 -2.21
N ALA A 141 -9.38 18.27 -2.96
CA ALA A 141 -9.30 17.73 -4.32
C ALA A 141 -9.38 16.19 -4.36
N LEU A 142 -8.81 15.50 -3.36
CA LEU A 142 -8.69 14.04 -3.30
C LEU A 142 -9.61 13.42 -2.23
N ARG A 143 -10.70 14.08 -1.88
CA ARG A 143 -11.58 13.68 -0.78
C ARG A 143 -12.08 12.24 -0.90
N LYS A 144 -12.57 11.83 -2.09
CA LYS A 144 -13.07 10.47 -2.32
C LYS A 144 -11.97 9.42 -2.26
N PRO A 145 -10.83 9.56 -3.00
CA PRO A 145 -9.71 8.64 -2.88
C PRO A 145 -9.15 8.52 -1.45
N TYR A 146 -9.05 9.62 -0.73
CA TYR A 146 -8.54 9.60 0.64
C TYR A 146 -9.52 8.96 1.63
N ALA A 147 -10.82 9.14 1.46
CA ALA A 147 -11.82 8.43 2.25
C ALA A 147 -11.74 6.90 2.02
N ASP A 148 -11.53 6.48 0.77
CA ASP A 148 -11.37 5.05 0.43
C ASP A 148 -10.09 4.45 1.03
N LEU A 149 -8.97 5.18 0.99
CA LEU A 149 -7.72 4.77 1.65
C LEU A 149 -7.88 4.71 3.18
N ALA A 150 -8.63 5.64 3.79
CA ALA A 150 -8.88 5.59 5.23
C ALA A 150 -9.72 4.35 5.61
N LEU A 151 -10.74 4.03 4.82
CA LEU A 151 -11.52 2.78 4.98
C LEU A 151 -10.65 1.52 4.76
N MET A 152 -9.70 1.57 3.85
CA MET A 152 -8.74 0.48 3.64
C MET A 152 -7.87 0.25 4.89
N GLU A 153 -7.40 1.32 5.52
CA GLU A 153 -6.64 1.20 6.77
C GLU A 153 -7.50 0.64 7.92
N ASP A 154 -8.76 1.05 8.05
CA ASP A 154 -9.69 0.48 9.02
C ASP A 154 -9.85 -1.05 8.81
N VAL A 155 -10.00 -1.49 7.55
CA VAL A 155 -10.08 -2.92 7.21
C VAL A 155 -8.85 -3.69 7.66
N LEU A 156 -7.65 -3.11 7.54
CA LEU A 156 -6.41 -3.75 8.00
C LEU A 156 -6.33 -3.80 9.52
N TRP A 157 -6.69 -2.73 10.21
CA TRP A 157 -6.66 -2.68 11.68
C TRP A 157 -7.59 -3.71 12.32
N ASP A 158 -8.76 -3.93 11.72
CA ASP A 158 -9.75 -4.89 12.20
C ASP A 158 -9.47 -6.33 11.73
N SER A 159 -8.43 -6.55 10.90
CA SER A 159 -8.20 -7.83 10.23
C SER A 159 -7.61 -8.93 11.11
N GLY A 160 -6.92 -8.57 12.20
CA GLY A 160 -6.11 -9.50 12.99
C GLY A 160 -4.90 -10.07 12.25
N LEU A 161 -4.53 -9.49 11.09
CA LEU A 161 -3.34 -9.85 10.33
C LEU A 161 -2.10 -9.09 10.82
N ASP A 162 -0.93 -9.56 10.43
CA ASP A 162 0.36 -8.92 10.70
C ASP A 162 0.62 -7.82 9.66
N TRP A 163 -0.15 -6.74 9.74
CA TRP A 163 -0.16 -5.68 8.75
C TRP A 163 0.92 -4.62 8.96
N THR A 164 1.37 -4.00 7.87
CA THR A 164 2.13 -2.74 7.86
C THR A 164 1.55 -1.81 6.79
N VAL A 165 1.33 -0.55 7.12
CA VAL A 165 0.87 0.48 6.18
C VAL A 165 2.00 1.46 5.90
N VAL A 166 2.40 1.59 4.63
CA VAL A 166 3.36 2.59 4.18
C VAL A 166 2.62 3.81 3.65
N ARG A 167 2.88 4.99 4.22
CA ARG A 167 2.23 6.26 3.86
C ARG A 167 3.21 7.21 3.15
N PRO A 168 3.33 7.13 1.83
CA PRO A 168 4.13 8.06 1.05
C PRO A 168 3.42 9.41 0.89
N PRO A 169 4.19 10.53 0.73
CA PRO A 169 3.69 11.79 0.22
C PRO A 169 3.45 11.69 -1.30
N ARG A 170 3.66 12.78 -2.04
CA ARG A 170 3.55 12.74 -3.50
C ARG A 170 4.57 11.78 -4.13
N LEU A 171 4.07 10.82 -4.92
CA LEU A 171 4.87 9.82 -5.61
C LEU A 171 5.47 10.36 -6.91
N THR A 172 6.74 10.04 -7.15
CA THR A 172 7.46 10.33 -8.41
C THR A 172 7.86 9.03 -9.13
N ASN A 173 8.28 9.14 -10.39
CA ASN A 173 8.84 8.03 -11.16
C ASN A 173 10.38 8.02 -11.14
N GLY A 174 11.00 8.62 -10.13
CA GLY A 174 12.45 8.57 -9.96
C GLY A 174 12.99 7.15 -9.77
N PRO A 175 14.30 6.96 -9.89
CA PRO A 175 14.95 5.67 -9.70
C PRO A 175 14.88 5.20 -8.24
N LEU A 176 15.26 3.96 -8.01
CA LEU A 176 15.58 3.44 -6.68
C LEU A 176 16.86 4.12 -6.18
N THR A 177 16.76 4.79 -5.04
CA THR A 177 17.91 5.44 -4.41
C THR A 177 18.37 4.71 -3.15
N GLY A 178 17.47 4.01 -2.47
CA GLY A 178 17.70 3.42 -1.15
C GLY A 178 17.95 4.47 -0.06
N ALA A 179 17.95 5.77 -0.42
CA ALA A 179 18.27 6.89 0.45
C ALA A 179 17.02 7.69 0.79
N TYR A 180 16.18 7.15 1.66
CA TYR A 180 14.96 7.78 2.15
C TYR A 180 14.96 7.84 3.69
N ARG A 181 14.02 8.61 4.23
CA ARG A 181 13.76 8.70 5.68
C ARG A 181 12.43 8.06 5.99
N THR A 182 12.32 7.44 7.17
CA THR A 182 11.07 6.84 7.67
C THR A 182 10.72 7.38 9.05
N ALA A 183 9.44 7.32 9.41
CA ALA A 183 8.95 7.62 10.75
C ALA A 183 7.74 6.75 11.07
N TYR A 184 7.68 6.21 12.27
CA TYR A 184 6.55 5.40 12.74
C TYR A 184 5.40 6.30 13.21
N GLY A 185 4.18 5.96 12.80
CA GLY A 185 2.94 6.62 13.23
C GLY A 185 2.75 8.06 12.77
N GLN A 186 3.66 8.62 11.98
CA GLN A 186 3.62 10.03 11.58
C GLN A 186 4.26 10.28 10.20
N ASN A 187 3.96 11.44 9.62
CA ASN A 187 4.62 11.96 8.42
C ASN A 187 6.05 12.44 8.72
N LEU A 188 6.78 12.81 7.69
CA LEU A 188 8.13 13.37 7.83
C LEU A 188 8.14 14.88 7.54
N ARG A 189 8.75 15.66 8.44
CA ARG A 189 8.98 17.09 8.19
C ARG A 189 9.77 17.28 6.90
N ARG A 190 9.31 18.22 6.06
CA ARG A 190 9.86 18.48 4.72
C ARG A 190 9.85 17.26 3.79
N GLY A 191 9.00 16.26 4.08
CA GLY A 191 8.81 15.08 3.26
C GLY A 191 7.73 15.32 2.20
N PHE A 192 8.08 15.92 1.05
CA PHE A 192 7.11 16.27 0.01
C PHE A 192 7.02 15.23 -1.09
N LEU A 193 8.09 14.50 -1.34
CA LEU A 193 8.23 13.60 -2.48
C LEU A 193 8.91 12.30 -2.06
N VAL A 194 8.63 11.22 -2.81
CA VAL A 194 9.38 9.97 -2.78
C VAL A 194 9.18 9.23 -4.10
N SER A 195 10.18 8.47 -4.56
CA SER A 195 10.03 7.63 -5.73
C SER A 195 9.17 6.41 -5.44
N ARG A 196 8.40 5.95 -6.44
CA ARG A 196 7.70 4.66 -6.35
C ARG A 196 8.65 3.49 -6.12
N ALA A 197 9.86 3.61 -6.63
CA ALA A 197 10.90 2.62 -6.45
C ALA A 197 11.38 2.54 -5.00
N ASP A 198 11.58 3.68 -4.31
CA ASP A 198 11.95 3.71 -2.90
C ASP A 198 10.79 3.24 -1.98
N VAL A 199 9.54 3.56 -2.33
CA VAL A 199 8.37 3.02 -1.61
C VAL A 199 8.32 1.49 -1.72
N ALA A 200 8.49 0.96 -2.92
CA ALA A 200 8.51 -0.49 -3.15
C ALA A 200 9.67 -1.17 -2.40
N HIS A 201 10.84 -0.53 -2.37
CA HIS A 201 11.99 -1.00 -1.60
C HIS A 201 11.68 -1.08 -0.10
N LEU A 202 11.12 -0.02 0.48
CA LEU A 202 10.71 -0.06 1.89
C LEU A 202 9.69 -1.18 2.13
N MET A 203 8.68 -1.31 1.26
CA MET A 203 7.67 -2.36 1.41
C MET A 203 8.28 -3.77 1.42
N LEU A 204 9.31 -4.02 0.62
CA LEU A 204 10.04 -5.29 0.62
C LEU A 204 10.89 -5.46 1.89
N CYS A 205 11.63 -4.43 2.29
CA CYS A 205 12.46 -4.48 3.50
C CYS A 205 11.64 -4.80 4.76
N VAL A 206 10.45 -4.18 4.92
CA VAL A 206 9.64 -4.36 6.12
C VAL A 206 8.91 -5.71 6.17
N LEU A 207 8.87 -6.49 5.09
CA LEU A 207 8.29 -7.84 5.12
C LEU A 207 8.93 -8.74 6.18
N GLU A 208 10.25 -8.62 6.31
CA GLU A 208 11.07 -9.44 7.21
C GLU A 208 11.35 -8.78 8.56
N GLN A 209 10.72 -7.64 8.85
CA GLN A 209 10.92 -6.86 10.07
C GLN A 209 9.71 -6.97 11.02
N PRO A 210 9.74 -7.86 12.03
CA PRO A 210 8.62 -8.08 12.96
C PRO A 210 8.21 -6.82 13.72
N GLU A 211 9.14 -5.91 14.00
CA GLU A 211 8.89 -4.63 14.67
C GLU A 211 8.00 -3.69 13.87
N THR A 212 7.77 -3.97 12.58
CA THR A 212 6.88 -3.20 11.71
C THR A 212 5.44 -3.73 11.68
N ILE A 213 5.17 -4.85 12.37
CA ILE A 213 3.82 -5.40 12.48
C ILE A 213 2.93 -4.42 13.26
N GLU A 214 1.70 -4.22 12.77
CA GLU A 214 0.73 -3.25 13.29
C GLU A 214 1.25 -1.81 13.30
N GLN A 215 2.17 -1.50 12.37
CA GLN A 215 2.76 -0.17 12.27
C GLN A 215 2.33 0.56 10.99
N THR A 216 2.15 1.86 11.15
CA THR A 216 2.06 2.81 10.04
C THR A 216 3.39 3.53 9.89
N ILE A 217 3.95 3.53 8.68
CA ILE A 217 5.29 4.08 8.42
C ILE A 217 5.19 5.20 7.37
N GLY A 218 5.51 6.42 7.78
CA GLY A 218 5.75 7.51 6.85
C GLY A 218 7.10 7.34 6.14
N ILE A 219 7.16 7.67 4.85
CA ILE A 219 8.39 7.63 4.04
C ILE A 219 8.54 8.93 3.24
N ALA A 220 9.75 9.44 3.10
CA ALA A 220 10.07 10.56 2.20
C ALA A 220 11.53 10.50 1.74
N SER A 221 11.82 11.06 0.57
CA SER A 221 13.20 11.27 0.11
C SER A 221 14.00 12.09 1.12
N ARG A 222 15.30 11.92 1.10
CA ARG A 222 16.25 12.77 1.86
C ARG A 222 16.27 14.18 1.34
#